data_635bad613f32663a3eb5164d81ccb034
#
_entry.id   635bad613f32663a3eb5164d81ccb034
#
_cell.length_a   1.000
_cell.length_b   1.000
_cell.length_c   1.000
_cell.angle_alpha   90.00
_cell.angle_beta   90.00
_cell.angle_gamma   90.00
#
_symmetry.space_group_name_H-M   'P 1'
#
loop_
_entity.id
_entity.type
_entity.pdbx_description
1 polymer ?
#
loop_
_entity_poly.entity_id
_entity_poly.type
_entity_poly.pdbx_seq_one_letter_code
_entity_poly.pdbx_strand_id
1 'polypeptide(L)' 'VDEAASRLAIENRSVPEAIDEIDRKVLSLKIELEALKKETDSQSLLRKLNIESELSNLLKESQSQKEQWQHERGL' A
#
# COMPACT_ATOMS: atom_id res chain seq x y z
N VAL A 1 -2.89 -29.87 12.32
CA VAL A 1 -4.15 -29.37 12.86
C VAL A 1 -3.98 -27.94 13.33
N ASP A 2 -2.94 -27.71 14.11
CA ASP A 2 -2.65 -26.35 14.56
C ASP A 2 -2.39 -25.42 13.38
N GLU A 3 -1.75 -25.94 12.35
CA GLU A 3 -1.47 -25.15 11.17
C GLU A 3 -2.74 -24.70 10.46
N ALA A 4 -3.71 -25.59 10.40
CA ALA A 4 -4.98 -25.25 9.77
C ALA A 4 -5.67 -24.12 10.52
N ALA A 5 -5.65 -24.18 11.84
CA ALA A 5 -6.24 -23.13 12.65
C ALA A 5 -5.53 -21.80 12.43
N SER A 6 -4.21 -21.85 12.34
CA SER A 6 -3.44 -20.63 12.07
C SER A 6 -3.81 -20.01 10.72
N ARG A 7 -3.98 -20.85 9.72
CA ARG A 7 -4.33 -20.38 8.41
C ARG A 7 -5.70 -19.70 8.40
N LEU A 8 -6.64 -20.30 9.11
CA LEU A 8 -7.97 -19.70 9.20
C LEU A 8 -7.92 -18.34 9.85
N ALA A 9 -7.12 -18.21 10.90
CA ALA A 9 -6.97 -16.94 11.57
C ALA A 9 -6.38 -15.89 10.64
N ILE A 10 -5.40 -16.28 9.83
CA ILE A 10 -4.79 -15.37 8.87
C ILE A 10 -5.80 -14.94 7.83
N GLU A 11 -6.61 -15.86 7.35
CA GLU A 11 -7.59 -15.54 6.32
C GLU A 11 -8.63 -14.55 6.83
N ASN A 12 -9.00 -14.66 8.10
CA ASN A 12 -9.97 -13.75 8.68
C ASN A 12 -9.45 -12.32 8.72
N ARG A 13 -8.14 -12.14 8.66
CA ARG A 13 -7.53 -10.82 8.71
C ARG A 13 -7.07 -10.35 7.33
N SER A 14 -7.58 -10.98 6.29
CA SER A 14 -7.10 -10.70 4.94
C SER A 14 -7.35 -9.25 4.51
N VAL A 15 -8.52 -8.70 4.83
CA VAL A 15 -8.84 -7.34 4.42
C VAL A 15 -7.96 -6.30 5.09
N PRO A 16 -7.84 -6.31 6.43
CA PRO A 16 -6.92 -5.38 7.09
C PRO A 16 -5.48 -5.54 6.64
N GLU A 17 -5.07 -6.78 6.34
CA GLU A 17 -3.72 -7.02 5.87
C GLU A 17 -3.47 -6.40 4.51
N ALA A 18 -4.45 -6.46 3.62
CA ALA A 18 -4.31 -5.87 2.30
C ALA A 18 -4.11 -4.36 2.40
N ILE A 19 -4.89 -3.72 3.26
CA ILE A 19 -4.76 -2.27 3.46
C ILE A 19 -3.39 -1.96 4.07
N ASP A 20 -2.97 -2.76 5.03
CA ASP A 20 -1.67 -2.55 5.68
C ASP A 20 -0.54 -2.68 4.67
N GLU A 21 -0.62 -3.65 3.78
CA GLU A 21 0.39 -3.82 2.75
C GLU A 21 0.49 -2.61 1.83
N ILE A 22 -0.66 -2.07 1.43
CA ILE A 22 -0.68 -0.88 0.59
C ILE A 22 -0.07 0.29 1.34
N ASP A 23 -0.43 0.46 2.60
CA ASP A 23 0.13 1.55 3.39
C ASP A 23 1.63 1.44 3.52
N ARG A 24 2.15 0.23 3.69
CA ARG A 24 3.59 0.02 3.77
C ARG A 24 4.27 0.36 2.46
N LYS A 25 3.67 -0.02 1.35
CA LYS A 25 4.23 0.32 0.04
C LYS A 25 4.24 1.83 -0.17
N VAL A 26 3.16 2.49 0.22
CA VAL A 26 3.10 3.93 0.13
C VAL A 26 4.21 4.58 0.93
N LEU A 27 4.41 4.12 2.16
CA LEU A 27 5.47 4.66 3.00
C LEU A 27 6.84 4.44 2.38
N SER A 28 7.09 3.23 1.87
CA SER A 28 8.35 2.90 1.25
C SER A 28 8.61 3.81 0.03
N LEU A 29 7.60 4.01 -0.79
CA LEU A 29 7.73 4.86 -1.96
C LEU A 29 7.95 6.32 -1.57
N LYS A 30 7.31 6.77 -0.52
CA LYS A 30 7.51 8.14 -0.03
C LYS A 30 8.95 8.35 0.44
N ILE A 31 9.51 7.37 1.13
CA ILE A 31 10.90 7.45 1.57
C ILE A 31 11.83 7.49 0.37
N GLU A 32 11.58 6.64 -0.61
CA GLU A 32 12.38 6.62 -1.81
C GLU A 32 12.29 7.95 -2.56
N LEU A 33 11.09 8.51 -2.65
CA LEU A 33 10.86 9.78 -3.30
C LEU A 33 11.65 10.89 -2.62
N GLU A 34 11.66 10.89 -1.30
CA GLU A 34 12.42 11.88 -0.54
C GLU A 34 13.90 11.80 -0.85
N ALA A 35 14.40 10.58 -0.94
CA ALA A 35 15.82 10.39 -1.29
C ALA A 35 16.09 10.90 -2.70
N LEU A 36 15.18 10.67 -3.62
CA LEU A 36 15.36 11.09 -5.00
C LEU A 36 15.26 12.60 -5.19
N LYS A 37 14.55 13.27 -4.31
CA LYS A 37 14.45 14.73 -4.38
C LYS A 37 15.81 15.41 -4.27
N LYS A 38 16.74 14.77 -3.61
CA LYS A 38 18.10 15.30 -3.47
C LYS A 38 18.94 15.06 -4.70
N GLU A 39 18.49 14.19 -5.59
CA GLU A 39 19.22 13.86 -6.80
C GLU A 39 18.69 14.71 -7.95
N THR A 40 19.61 15.05 -8.88
CA THR A 40 19.25 15.85 -10.03
C THR A 40 19.49 15.14 -11.35
N ASP A 41 19.84 13.87 -11.29
CA ASP A 41 20.11 13.08 -12.48
C ASP A 41 18.83 12.82 -13.28
N SER A 42 19.01 12.64 -14.59
CA SER A 42 17.89 12.31 -15.45
C SER A 42 17.20 11.01 -15.00
N GLN A 43 18.02 10.01 -14.66
CA GLN A 43 17.47 8.74 -14.22
C GLN A 43 16.68 8.88 -12.95
N SER A 44 17.16 9.70 -12.03
CA SER A 44 16.45 9.95 -10.79
C SER A 44 15.11 10.65 -11.04
N LEU A 45 15.09 11.56 -12.00
CA LEU A 45 13.84 12.24 -12.34
C LEU A 45 12.82 11.27 -12.92
N LEU A 46 13.27 10.37 -13.79
CA LEU A 46 12.37 9.34 -14.33
C LEU A 46 11.85 8.43 -13.23
N ARG A 47 12.72 8.00 -12.36
CA ARG A 47 12.31 7.17 -11.22
C ARG A 47 11.30 7.90 -10.34
N LYS A 48 11.54 9.18 -10.11
CA LYS A 48 10.65 9.99 -9.31
C LYS A 48 9.26 10.04 -9.93
N LEU A 49 9.18 10.24 -11.23
CA LEU A 49 7.90 10.24 -11.91
C LEU A 49 7.18 8.90 -11.77
N ASN A 50 7.92 7.81 -11.91
CA ASN A 50 7.34 6.47 -11.76
C ASN A 50 6.79 6.29 -10.34
N ILE A 51 7.55 6.71 -9.35
CA ILE A 51 7.12 6.58 -7.95
C ILE A 51 5.87 7.41 -7.69
N GLU A 52 5.84 8.61 -8.20
CA GLU A 52 4.67 9.47 -8.01
C GLU A 52 3.43 8.85 -8.64
N SER A 53 3.58 8.27 -9.81
CA SER A 53 2.46 7.59 -10.47
C SER A 53 1.99 6.39 -9.64
N GLU A 54 2.94 5.60 -9.17
CA GLU A 54 2.61 4.44 -8.34
C GLU A 54 1.94 4.86 -7.05
N LEU A 55 2.46 5.90 -6.41
CA LEU A 55 1.87 6.42 -5.18
C LEU A 55 0.42 6.82 -5.41
N SER A 56 0.14 7.52 -6.50
CA SER A 56 -1.21 7.95 -6.80
C SER A 56 -2.13 6.74 -6.93
N ASN A 57 -1.68 5.72 -7.66
CA ASN A 57 -2.47 4.50 -7.83
C ASN A 57 -2.71 3.79 -6.51
N LEU A 58 -1.66 3.66 -5.70
CA LEU A 58 -1.78 2.97 -4.42
C LEU A 58 -2.70 3.72 -3.46
N LEU A 59 -2.62 5.03 -3.46
CA LEU A 59 -3.48 5.83 -2.61
C LEU A 59 -4.95 5.67 -2.99
N LYS A 60 -5.24 5.65 -4.28
CA LYS A 60 -6.60 5.42 -4.74
C LYS A 60 -7.09 4.05 -4.35
N GLU A 61 -6.24 3.05 -4.51
CA GLU A 61 -6.61 1.69 -4.16
C GLU A 61 -6.84 1.54 -2.67
N SER A 62 -5.98 2.15 -1.87
CA SER A 62 -6.12 2.10 -0.42
C SER A 62 -7.44 2.74 0.01
N GLN A 63 -7.74 3.90 -0.55
CA GLN A 63 -8.96 4.60 -0.21
C GLN A 63 -10.18 3.79 -0.60
N SER A 64 -10.16 3.20 -1.78
CA SER A 64 -11.27 2.38 -2.25
C SER A 64 -11.50 1.19 -1.33
N GLN A 65 -10.43 0.51 -0.93
CA GLN A 65 -10.56 -0.62 -0.04
C GLN A 65 -11.08 -0.24 1.33
N LYS A 66 -10.62 0.89 1.84
CA LYS A 66 -11.08 1.37 3.13
C LYS A 66 -12.56 1.70 3.11
N GLU A 67 -13.01 2.29 2.02
CA GLU A 67 -14.42 2.62 1.87
C GLU A 67 -15.26 1.35 1.79
N GLN A 68 -14.81 0.37 1.04
CA GLN A 68 -15.51 -0.90 0.96
C GLN A 68 -15.59 -1.58 2.31
N TRP A 69 -14.50 -1.57 3.03
CA TRP A 69 -14.44 -2.21 4.33
C TRP A 69 -15.43 -1.57 5.30
N GLN A 70 -15.47 -0.25 5.31
CA GLN A 70 -16.40 0.46 6.18
C GLN A 70 -17.84 0.20 5.78
N HIS A 71 -18.07 0.13 4.48
CA HIS A 71 -19.41 -0.11 3.97
C HIS A 71 -19.91 -1.50 4.36
N GLU A 72 -19.04 -2.48 4.30
CA GLU A 72 -19.40 -3.84 4.64
C GLU A 72 -19.74 -4.00 6.11
N ARG A 73 -19.17 -3.17 6.93
CA ARG A 73 -19.48 -3.23 8.35
C ARG A 73 -20.87 -2.72 8.68
N GLY A 74 -21.55 -2.16 7.71
CA GLY A 74 -22.92 -1.73 7.90
C GLY A 74 -23.07 -0.46 8.72
N LEU A 75 -22.04 0.32 8.72
CA LEU A 75 -22.09 1.61 9.42
C LEU A 75 -22.37 2.75 8.45
#